data_1dffedd1fc31602c1782dcd08f01e3e7
#
_entry.id   1dffedd1fc31602c1782dcd08f01e3e7
#
_cell.length_a   1.000
_cell.length_b   1.000
_cell.length_c   1.000
_cell.angle_alpha   90.00
_cell.angle_beta   90.00
_cell.angle_gamma   90.00
#
_symmetry.space_group_name_H-M   'P 1'
#
loop_
_entity.id
_entity.type
_entity.pdbx_description
1 polymer ?
#
loop_
_entity_poly.entity_id
_entity_poly.type
_entity_poly.pdbx_seq_one_letter_code
_entity_poly.pdbx_strand_id
1 'polypeptide(L)'
;MSYPALLQPGLTRRAALIGAALAACAGRSASAAEDAAARLAQLERRDGGMLGVEVRDTATGRRFGHRADERFPLCSTFKAVAAAAVLARADEGQDDLNRRITYGSDAVLSYAPVTGKHVETGMTLAELCAAAVVWSDNTAANLMLDTLGGPAGITAFARAHGDMVTRLDRTEPTLNTAIPGDVRDTTSPAAMVGLLDNILLGRALSARSRARLIGWMQDSPTGLKRVRAGLPEGWRTADKTGTGDNGTANVVALIHRPDGAPILAAVYLTGSPAEPAARDALHAEIGRLIARSLPGA
;
A
#
# COMPACT_ATOMS: atom_id res chain seq x y z
N MET A 1 66.33 5.89 26.06
CA MET A 1 64.89 6.18 26.12
C MET A 1 64.17 5.13 25.28
N SER A 2 63.57 4.13 25.96
CA SER A 2 62.90 3.02 25.31
C SER A 2 61.37 3.30 25.28
N TYR A 3 60.79 3.24 24.09
CA TYR A 3 59.34 3.34 23.91
C TYR A 3 58.67 2.01 24.21
N PRO A 4 57.57 1.96 24.93
CA PRO A 4 56.81 0.74 25.13
C PRO A 4 55.96 0.39 23.89
N ALA A 5 56.02 -0.89 23.47
CA ALA A 5 55.20 -1.42 22.39
C ALA A 5 53.73 -1.45 22.80
N LEU A 6 52.85 -0.83 21.97
CA LEU A 6 51.39 -0.90 22.09
C LEU A 6 50.93 -2.32 21.71
N LEU A 7 50.45 -3.05 22.69
CA LEU A 7 49.72 -4.34 22.48
C LEU A 7 48.41 -4.06 21.72
N GLN A 8 48.28 -4.58 20.50
CA GLN A 8 47.03 -4.63 19.78
C GLN A 8 46.07 -5.65 20.47
N PRO A 9 44.82 -5.28 20.73
CA PRO A 9 43.87 -6.23 21.30
C PRO A 9 43.51 -7.30 20.25
N GLY A 10 43.93 -8.54 20.50
CA GLY A 10 43.58 -9.70 19.67
C GLY A 10 42.07 -9.95 19.69
N LEU A 11 41.49 -10.10 18.49
CA LEU A 11 40.08 -10.55 18.32
C LEU A 11 39.87 -11.88 19.06
N THR A 12 38.98 -11.87 20.05
CA THR A 12 38.65 -13.11 20.78
C THR A 12 37.87 -14.06 19.88
N ARG A 13 38.05 -15.41 20.07
CA ARG A 13 37.32 -16.45 19.32
C ARG A 13 35.80 -16.24 19.36
N ARG A 14 35.25 -15.66 20.43
CA ARG A 14 33.82 -15.28 20.54
C ARG A 14 33.42 -14.14 19.58
N ALA A 15 34.26 -13.11 19.42
CA ALA A 15 34.00 -12.03 18.48
C ALA A 15 34.05 -12.52 17.02
N ALA A 16 34.96 -13.44 16.70
CA ALA A 16 35.04 -14.04 15.37
C ALA A 16 33.83 -14.95 15.06
N LEU A 17 33.32 -15.71 16.03
CA LEU A 17 32.12 -16.55 15.85
C LEU A 17 30.84 -15.70 15.70
N ILE A 18 30.70 -14.62 16.46
CA ILE A 18 29.56 -13.69 16.32
C ILE A 18 29.61 -12.99 14.97
N GLY A 19 30.80 -12.54 14.53
CA GLY A 19 30.98 -11.94 13.21
C GLY A 19 30.65 -12.88 12.06
N ALA A 20 31.03 -14.16 12.15
CA ALA A 20 30.74 -15.18 11.14
C ALA A 20 29.24 -15.52 11.08
N ALA A 21 28.55 -15.60 12.24
CA ALA A 21 27.10 -15.84 12.29
C ALA A 21 26.31 -14.68 11.70
N LEU A 22 26.68 -13.44 12.00
CA LEU A 22 26.05 -12.23 11.41
C LEU A 22 26.27 -12.16 9.91
N ALA A 23 27.46 -12.47 9.41
CA ALA A 23 27.75 -12.50 7.98
C ALA A 23 26.98 -13.60 7.24
N ALA A 24 26.81 -14.77 7.85
CA ALA A 24 26.03 -15.87 7.28
C ALA A 24 24.53 -15.55 7.24
N CYS A 25 24.00 -14.86 8.24
CA CYS A 25 22.60 -14.39 8.24
C CYS A 25 22.36 -13.30 7.20
N ALA A 26 23.28 -12.35 7.05
CA ALA A 26 23.21 -11.30 6.04
C ALA A 26 23.27 -11.89 4.61
N GLY A 27 24.14 -12.85 4.35
CA GLY A 27 24.26 -13.52 3.05
C GLY A 27 22.99 -14.31 2.66
N ARG A 28 22.39 -15.03 3.61
CA ARG A 28 21.11 -15.74 3.37
C ARG A 28 19.95 -14.79 3.09
N SER A 29 19.93 -13.64 3.75
CA SER A 29 18.89 -12.64 3.57
C SER A 29 18.96 -11.94 2.20
N ALA A 30 20.16 -11.66 1.71
CA ALA A 30 20.38 -11.10 0.37
C ALA A 30 19.95 -12.10 -0.72
N SER A 31 20.35 -13.37 -0.60
CA SER A 31 19.95 -14.43 -1.53
C SER A 31 18.42 -14.60 -1.61
N ALA A 32 17.71 -14.60 -0.47
CA ALA A 32 16.25 -14.73 -0.46
C ALA A 32 15.54 -13.53 -1.10
N ALA A 33 16.08 -12.31 -1.00
CA ALA A 33 15.53 -11.13 -1.65
C ALA A 33 15.77 -11.16 -3.17
N GLU A 34 16.96 -11.60 -3.62
CA GLU A 34 17.30 -11.80 -5.04
C GLU A 34 16.42 -12.88 -5.68
N ASP A 35 16.20 -14.01 -5.00
CA ASP A 35 15.32 -15.09 -5.44
C ASP A 35 13.87 -14.59 -5.57
N ALA A 36 13.39 -13.76 -4.63
CA ALA A 36 12.06 -13.17 -4.70
C ALA A 36 11.93 -12.21 -5.87
N ALA A 37 12.91 -11.34 -6.10
CA ALA A 37 12.91 -10.41 -7.24
C ALA A 37 12.94 -11.15 -8.59
N ALA A 38 13.76 -12.20 -8.70
CA ALA A 38 13.82 -13.06 -9.88
C ALA A 38 12.47 -13.76 -10.14
N ARG A 39 11.79 -14.20 -9.08
CA ARG A 39 10.46 -14.80 -9.19
C ARG A 39 9.40 -13.80 -9.66
N LEU A 40 9.42 -12.56 -9.15
CA LEU A 40 8.52 -11.49 -9.62
C LEU A 40 8.72 -11.20 -11.12
N ALA A 41 9.97 -11.09 -11.56
CA ALA A 41 10.29 -10.91 -12.97
C ALA A 41 9.81 -12.10 -13.85
N GLN A 42 9.86 -13.33 -13.33
CA GLN A 42 9.31 -14.50 -14.00
C GLN A 42 7.79 -14.44 -14.12
N LEU A 43 7.09 -14.01 -13.05
CA LEU A 43 5.64 -13.83 -13.03
C LEU A 43 5.20 -12.80 -14.07
N GLU A 44 5.88 -11.66 -14.14
CA GLU A 44 5.63 -10.63 -15.15
C GLU A 44 5.73 -11.20 -16.57
N ARG A 45 6.82 -11.94 -16.87
CA ARG A 45 7.00 -12.56 -18.21
C ARG A 45 5.94 -13.58 -18.53
N ARG A 46 5.45 -14.34 -17.54
CA ARG A 46 4.44 -15.38 -17.75
C ARG A 46 3.06 -14.78 -18.02
N ASP A 47 2.65 -13.77 -17.25
CA ASP A 47 1.28 -13.26 -17.24
C ASP A 47 1.09 -12.01 -18.12
N GLY A 48 2.19 -11.44 -18.57
CA GLY A 48 2.21 -10.23 -19.40
C GLY A 48 1.85 -8.94 -18.64
N GLY A 49 2.05 -7.82 -19.34
CA GLY A 49 1.90 -6.48 -18.75
C GLY A 49 3.14 -6.02 -17.99
N MET A 50 2.99 -4.99 -17.16
CA MET A 50 4.02 -4.47 -16.25
C MET A 50 3.60 -4.78 -14.82
N LEU A 51 4.50 -5.42 -14.07
CA LEU A 51 4.31 -5.76 -12.65
C LEU A 51 5.27 -4.93 -11.78
N GLY A 52 4.72 -4.06 -10.94
CA GLY A 52 5.49 -3.31 -9.94
C GLY A 52 5.21 -3.85 -8.55
N VAL A 53 6.24 -4.17 -7.80
CA VAL A 53 6.12 -4.69 -6.44
C VAL A 53 7.16 -4.06 -5.53
N GLU A 54 6.75 -3.69 -4.34
CA GLU A 54 7.62 -3.40 -3.21
C GLU A 54 7.04 -4.05 -1.96
N VAL A 55 7.89 -4.78 -1.24
CA VAL A 55 7.55 -5.43 0.03
C VAL A 55 8.62 -5.07 1.05
N ARG A 56 8.19 -4.69 2.26
CA ARG A 56 9.08 -4.33 3.37
C ARG A 56 8.62 -5.00 4.66
N ASP A 57 9.50 -5.75 5.27
CA ASP A 57 9.37 -6.23 6.65
C ASP A 57 9.74 -5.09 7.62
N THR A 58 8.83 -4.67 8.46
CA THR A 58 9.04 -3.51 9.36
C THR A 58 9.88 -3.84 10.59
N ALA A 59 10.03 -5.13 10.95
CA ALA A 59 10.91 -5.56 12.04
C ALA A 59 12.38 -5.51 11.66
N THR A 60 12.70 -6.03 10.48
CA THR A 60 14.08 -6.25 10.05
C THR A 60 14.56 -5.20 9.05
N GLY A 61 13.64 -4.43 8.47
CA GLY A 61 13.91 -3.54 7.35
C GLY A 61 14.20 -4.26 6.03
N ARG A 62 14.11 -5.60 5.98
CA ARG A 62 14.32 -6.37 4.74
C ARG A 62 13.29 -5.96 3.70
N ARG A 63 13.76 -5.87 2.45
CA ARG A 63 12.95 -5.47 1.31
C ARG A 63 13.20 -6.41 0.14
N PHE A 64 12.20 -6.60 -0.68
CA PHE A 64 12.33 -7.14 -2.03
C PHE A 64 11.27 -6.53 -2.92
N GLY A 65 11.56 -6.45 -4.20
CA GLY A 65 10.64 -5.83 -5.15
C GLY A 65 11.02 -6.10 -6.60
N HIS A 66 10.22 -5.54 -7.49
CA HIS A 66 10.40 -5.56 -8.93
C HIS A 66 9.82 -4.27 -9.49
N ARG A 67 10.53 -3.55 -10.35
CA ARG A 67 10.14 -2.23 -10.88
C ARG A 67 9.62 -1.27 -9.77
N ALA A 68 10.26 -1.32 -8.59
CA ALA A 68 9.77 -0.66 -7.39
C ALA A 68 9.70 0.88 -7.54
N ASP A 69 10.54 1.48 -8.38
CA ASP A 69 10.61 2.91 -8.61
C ASP A 69 9.90 3.37 -9.89
N GLU A 70 9.40 2.45 -10.70
CA GLU A 70 8.63 2.77 -11.90
C GLU A 70 7.20 3.22 -11.56
N ARG A 71 6.61 4.06 -12.44
CA ARG A 71 5.26 4.60 -12.23
C ARG A 71 4.18 3.64 -12.68
N PHE A 72 3.15 3.52 -11.85
CA PHE A 72 1.96 2.74 -12.10
C PHE A 72 0.69 3.56 -11.80
N PRO A 73 -0.42 3.33 -12.52
CA PRO A 73 -1.70 3.95 -12.22
C PRO A 73 -2.15 3.59 -10.79
N LEU A 74 -2.55 4.59 -10.00
CA LEU A 74 -3.07 4.38 -8.64
C LEU A 74 -4.36 3.58 -8.65
N CYS A 75 -5.27 3.93 -9.56
CA CYS A 75 -6.66 3.53 -9.46
C CYS A 75 -7.16 3.73 -8.01
N SER A 76 -8.11 2.94 -7.56
CA SER A 76 -8.72 3.11 -6.22
C SER A 76 -7.77 2.91 -5.02
N THR A 77 -6.48 2.60 -5.20
CA THR A 77 -5.54 2.56 -4.05
C THR A 77 -5.36 3.93 -3.41
N PHE A 78 -5.56 5.02 -4.15
CA PHE A 78 -5.51 6.38 -3.61
C PHE A 78 -6.53 6.61 -2.48
N LYS A 79 -7.64 5.86 -2.43
CA LYS A 79 -8.72 6.05 -1.43
C LYS A 79 -8.24 5.82 0.00
N ALA A 80 -7.26 4.95 0.20
CA ALA A 80 -6.62 4.79 1.52
C ALA A 80 -5.84 6.06 1.92
N VAL A 81 -5.14 6.68 0.96
CA VAL A 81 -4.41 7.94 1.16
C VAL A 81 -5.39 9.10 1.38
N ALA A 82 -6.50 9.14 0.62
CA ALA A 82 -7.53 10.16 0.77
C ALA A 82 -8.20 10.09 2.15
N ALA A 83 -8.56 8.89 2.60
CA ALA A 83 -9.11 8.71 3.95
C ALA A 83 -8.10 9.10 5.04
N ALA A 84 -6.81 8.80 4.84
CA ALA A 84 -5.76 9.26 5.74
C ALA A 84 -5.66 10.80 5.78
N ALA A 85 -5.73 11.47 4.63
CA ALA A 85 -5.70 12.94 4.57
C ALA A 85 -6.90 13.57 5.29
N VAL A 86 -8.10 13.00 5.13
CA VAL A 86 -9.30 13.43 5.88
C VAL A 86 -9.10 13.23 7.38
N LEU A 87 -8.60 12.06 7.79
CA LEU A 87 -8.36 11.74 9.20
C LEU A 87 -7.30 12.66 9.82
N ALA A 88 -6.23 12.99 9.09
CA ALA A 88 -5.20 13.92 9.55
C ALA A 88 -5.78 15.32 9.80
N ARG A 89 -6.60 15.85 8.89
CA ARG A 89 -7.30 17.13 9.08
C ARG A 89 -8.22 17.11 10.30
N ALA A 90 -8.91 15.99 10.52
CA ALA A 90 -9.75 15.84 11.72
C ALA A 90 -8.92 15.76 13.01
N ASP A 91 -7.78 15.09 13.00
CA ASP A 91 -6.84 15.05 14.12
C ASP A 91 -6.30 16.45 14.49
N GLU A 92 -6.13 17.32 13.49
CA GLU A 92 -5.70 18.70 13.62
C GLU A 92 -6.85 19.70 13.94
N GLY A 93 -8.09 19.21 14.03
CA GLY A 93 -9.28 20.05 14.25
C GLY A 93 -9.69 20.92 13.05
N GLN A 94 -9.18 20.61 11.85
CA GLN A 94 -9.49 21.32 10.61
C GLN A 94 -10.76 20.79 9.91
N ASP A 95 -11.27 19.62 10.31
CA ASP A 95 -12.53 19.05 9.83
C ASP A 95 -13.22 18.24 10.95
N ASP A 96 -14.53 17.96 10.80
CA ASP A 96 -15.30 17.13 11.70
C ASP A 96 -15.78 15.87 10.98
N LEU A 97 -15.35 14.72 11.45
CA LEU A 97 -15.75 13.43 10.92
C LEU A 97 -17.25 13.14 11.02
N ASN A 98 -17.95 13.83 11.94
CA ASN A 98 -19.40 13.72 12.11
C ASN A 98 -20.15 14.72 11.20
N ARG A 99 -19.45 15.64 10.56
CA ARG A 99 -20.06 16.59 9.63
C ARG A 99 -20.77 15.82 8.51
N ARG A 100 -22.06 16.10 8.32
CA ARG A 100 -22.87 15.48 7.27
C ARG A 100 -22.66 16.19 5.95
N ILE A 101 -22.42 15.41 4.92
CA ILE A 101 -22.30 15.86 3.53
C ILE A 101 -23.53 15.39 2.79
N THR A 102 -24.28 16.33 2.25
CA THR A 102 -25.43 16.07 1.37
C THR A 102 -24.98 16.15 -0.08
N TYR A 103 -25.54 15.36 -0.95
CA TYR A 103 -25.26 15.30 -2.37
C TYR A 103 -26.52 14.90 -3.14
N GLY A 104 -26.63 15.34 -4.38
CA GLY A 104 -27.73 14.99 -5.26
C GLY A 104 -27.50 13.70 -6.04
N SER A 105 -28.52 13.23 -6.73
CA SER A 105 -28.44 12.05 -7.61
C SER A 105 -27.48 12.25 -8.79
N ASP A 106 -27.25 13.47 -9.20
CA ASP A 106 -26.29 13.86 -10.24
C ASP A 106 -24.83 13.61 -9.85
N ALA A 107 -24.53 13.60 -8.56
CA ALA A 107 -23.20 13.24 -8.04
C ALA A 107 -22.93 11.73 -7.98
N VAL A 108 -23.99 10.88 -8.12
CA VAL A 108 -23.86 9.44 -7.94
C VAL A 108 -23.30 8.79 -9.20
N LEU A 109 -22.09 8.20 -9.06
CA LEU A 109 -21.39 7.50 -10.12
C LEU A 109 -21.91 6.06 -10.28
N SER A 110 -21.58 5.42 -11.40
CA SER A 110 -22.02 4.05 -11.71
C SER A 110 -21.58 3.01 -10.67
N TYR A 111 -20.43 3.23 -10.02
CA TYR A 111 -19.96 2.37 -8.92
C TYR A 111 -20.06 3.11 -7.57
N ALA A 112 -21.25 3.05 -6.99
CA ALA A 112 -21.61 3.73 -5.74
C ALA A 112 -22.43 2.80 -4.82
N PRO A 113 -21.86 1.66 -4.37
CA PRO A 113 -22.61 0.61 -3.67
C PRO A 113 -23.19 1.04 -2.31
N VAL A 114 -22.65 2.10 -1.71
CA VAL A 114 -23.09 2.66 -0.44
C VAL A 114 -23.78 4.01 -0.67
N THR A 115 -23.07 4.97 -1.25
CA THR A 115 -23.59 6.34 -1.43
C THR A 115 -24.87 6.39 -2.27
N GLY A 116 -25.05 5.49 -3.25
CA GLY A 116 -26.27 5.40 -4.03
C GLY A 116 -27.54 5.12 -3.20
N LYS A 117 -27.40 4.64 -1.96
CA LYS A 117 -28.51 4.35 -1.03
C LYS A 117 -28.80 5.49 -0.05
N HIS A 118 -27.97 6.55 -0.06
CA HIS A 118 -28.00 7.64 0.92
C HIS A 118 -28.17 9.04 0.30
N VAL A 119 -28.67 9.11 -0.96
CA VAL A 119 -28.84 10.36 -1.69
C VAL A 119 -29.71 11.36 -0.94
N GLU A 120 -30.84 10.88 -0.36
CA GLU A 120 -31.78 11.74 0.36
C GLU A 120 -31.27 12.18 1.74
N THR A 121 -30.48 11.33 2.40
CA THR A 121 -30.05 11.57 3.79
C THR A 121 -28.66 12.18 3.89
N GLY A 122 -27.85 12.08 2.84
CA GLY A 122 -26.43 12.34 2.91
C GLY A 122 -25.71 11.35 3.83
N MET A 123 -24.42 11.54 4.01
CA MET A 123 -23.55 10.71 4.86
C MET A 123 -22.60 11.59 5.67
N THR A 124 -22.19 11.13 6.84
CA THR A 124 -21.09 11.79 7.56
C THR A 124 -19.77 11.61 6.82
N LEU A 125 -18.82 12.49 7.07
CA LEU A 125 -17.48 12.39 6.47
C LEU A 125 -16.78 11.06 6.85
N ALA A 126 -17.00 10.56 8.09
CA ALA A 126 -16.51 9.25 8.50
C ALA A 126 -17.14 8.09 7.71
N GLU A 127 -18.45 8.15 7.45
CA GLU A 127 -19.16 7.15 6.65
C GLU A 127 -18.70 7.15 5.19
N LEU A 128 -18.42 8.33 4.62
CA LEU A 128 -17.85 8.45 3.27
C LEU A 128 -16.45 7.83 3.20
N CYS A 129 -15.58 8.11 4.18
CA CYS A 129 -14.26 7.47 4.26
C CYS A 129 -14.39 5.94 4.34
N ALA A 130 -15.29 5.43 5.20
CA ALA A 130 -15.56 4.00 5.30
C ALA A 130 -16.06 3.41 3.97
N ALA A 131 -17.03 4.05 3.31
CA ALA A 131 -17.57 3.60 2.03
C ALA A 131 -16.49 3.53 0.93
N ALA A 132 -15.63 4.55 0.86
CA ALA A 132 -14.54 4.61 -0.12
C ALA A 132 -13.46 3.56 0.14
N VAL A 133 -13.11 3.29 1.41
CA VAL A 133 -12.03 2.34 1.75
C VAL A 133 -12.56 0.91 1.70
N VAL A 134 -13.69 0.61 2.36
CA VAL A 134 -14.24 -0.75 2.49
C VAL A 134 -14.78 -1.24 1.16
N TRP A 135 -15.66 -0.45 0.54
CA TRP A 135 -16.42 -0.85 -0.66
C TRP A 135 -15.85 -0.28 -1.96
N SER A 136 -14.84 0.56 -1.85
CA SER A 136 -14.27 1.27 -3.01
C SER A 136 -15.28 2.19 -3.72
N ASP A 137 -16.26 2.72 -3.01
CA ASP A 137 -17.31 3.61 -3.53
C ASP A 137 -16.70 4.85 -4.19
N ASN A 138 -17.03 5.08 -5.47
CA ASN A 138 -16.42 6.15 -6.27
C ASN A 138 -17.01 7.52 -5.93
N THR A 139 -18.31 7.59 -5.68
CA THR A 139 -18.97 8.83 -5.26
C THR A 139 -18.43 9.28 -3.89
N ALA A 140 -18.33 8.35 -2.94
CA ALA A 140 -17.72 8.64 -1.64
C ALA A 140 -16.29 9.19 -1.78
N ALA A 141 -15.52 8.62 -2.70
CA ALA A 141 -14.16 9.09 -2.97
C ALA A 141 -14.12 10.53 -3.50
N ASN A 142 -15.00 10.87 -4.46
CA ASN A 142 -15.07 12.24 -4.98
C ASN A 142 -15.53 13.23 -3.91
N LEU A 143 -16.53 12.86 -3.10
CA LEU A 143 -16.98 13.71 -1.99
C LEU A 143 -15.87 13.93 -0.93
N MET A 144 -15.01 12.92 -0.68
CA MET A 144 -13.81 13.13 0.15
C MET A 144 -12.82 14.09 -0.53
N LEU A 145 -12.56 13.92 -1.83
CA LEU A 145 -11.66 14.82 -2.58
C LEU A 145 -12.13 16.27 -2.50
N ASP A 146 -13.44 16.52 -2.59
CA ASP A 146 -14.00 17.88 -2.46
C ASP A 146 -13.64 18.52 -1.10
N THR A 147 -13.63 17.73 -0.01
CA THR A 147 -13.23 18.23 1.32
C THR A 147 -11.73 18.54 1.43
N LEU A 148 -10.93 17.96 0.54
CA LEU A 148 -9.47 18.09 0.51
C LEU A 148 -8.98 19.15 -0.50
N GLY A 149 -9.90 19.86 -1.18
CA GLY A 149 -9.56 20.79 -2.25
C GLY A 149 -9.25 20.11 -3.60
N GLY A 150 -9.87 18.94 -3.83
CA GLY A 150 -9.74 18.17 -5.06
C GLY A 150 -8.52 17.22 -5.07
N PRO A 151 -8.20 16.65 -6.23
CA PRO A 151 -7.08 15.72 -6.40
C PRO A 151 -5.72 16.28 -5.94
N ALA A 152 -5.50 17.58 -6.11
CA ALA A 152 -4.28 18.27 -5.69
C ALA A 152 -4.03 18.12 -4.17
N GLY A 153 -5.09 18.03 -3.36
CA GLY A 153 -4.98 17.78 -1.91
C GLY A 153 -4.31 16.49 -1.57
N ILE A 154 -4.55 15.42 -2.35
CA ILE A 154 -3.85 14.12 -2.19
C ILE A 154 -2.37 14.26 -2.50
N THR A 155 -2.05 14.94 -3.60
CA THR A 155 -0.65 15.21 -3.97
C THR A 155 0.05 16.01 -2.87
N ALA A 156 -0.59 17.07 -2.35
CA ALA A 156 -0.04 17.87 -1.26
C ALA A 156 0.17 17.04 0.03
N PHE A 157 -0.79 16.21 0.40
CA PHE A 157 -0.66 15.31 1.54
C PHE A 157 0.52 14.33 1.38
N ALA A 158 0.68 13.72 0.21
CA ALA A 158 1.81 12.85 -0.09
C ALA A 158 3.15 13.60 0.08
N ARG A 159 3.27 14.83 -0.46
CA ARG A 159 4.49 15.67 -0.34
C ARG A 159 4.80 16.01 1.11
N ALA A 160 3.79 16.37 1.91
CA ALA A 160 3.95 16.67 3.33
C ALA A 160 4.50 15.47 4.13
N HIS A 161 4.28 14.25 3.63
CA HIS A 161 4.77 13.01 4.23
C HIS A 161 5.99 12.39 3.50
N GLY A 162 6.70 13.19 2.68
CA GLY A 162 7.97 12.82 2.07
C GLY A 162 7.87 12.01 0.77
N ASP A 163 6.66 11.77 0.26
CA ASP A 163 6.47 11.09 -1.03
C ASP A 163 6.47 12.12 -2.17
N MET A 164 7.56 12.15 -2.93
CA MET A 164 7.75 13.05 -4.07
C MET A 164 7.26 12.46 -5.39
N VAL A 165 6.73 11.23 -5.38
CA VAL A 165 6.34 10.50 -6.59
C VAL A 165 4.83 10.49 -6.79
N THR A 166 4.06 10.06 -5.78
CA THR A 166 2.60 9.93 -5.86
C THR A 166 1.93 11.24 -6.24
N ARG A 167 1.03 11.18 -7.20
CA ARG A 167 0.21 12.32 -7.62
C ARG A 167 -1.18 11.86 -8.01
N LEU A 168 -2.17 12.68 -7.70
CA LEU A 168 -3.54 12.56 -8.16
C LEU A 168 -3.89 13.83 -8.92
N ASP A 169 -4.48 13.69 -10.10
CA ASP A 169 -4.75 14.77 -11.02
C ASP A 169 -6.22 14.84 -11.42
N ARG A 170 -6.91 13.71 -11.38
CA ARG A 170 -8.29 13.55 -11.83
C ARG A 170 -9.15 12.95 -10.72
N THR A 171 -10.45 13.01 -10.92
CA THR A 171 -11.45 12.39 -10.04
C THR A 171 -11.92 11.05 -10.59
N GLU A 172 -12.69 10.31 -9.81
CA GLU A 172 -13.42 9.13 -10.28
C GLU A 172 -14.49 9.54 -11.31
N PRO A 173 -14.70 8.75 -12.37
CA PRO A 173 -14.02 7.52 -12.72
C PRO A 173 -12.79 7.71 -13.60
N THR A 174 -12.50 8.95 -14.07
CA THR A 174 -11.52 9.24 -15.12
C THR A 174 -10.06 8.92 -14.71
N LEU A 175 -9.75 8.90 -13.44
CA LEU A 175 -8.43 8.51 -12.92
C LEU A 175 -8.07 7.02 -13.18
N ASN A 176 -9.05 6.18 -13.56
CA ASN A 176 -8.86 4.75 -13.77
C ASN A 176 -8.52 4.37 -15.23
N THR A 177 -8.37 5.34 -16.14
CA THR A 177 -8.11 5.07 -17.57
C THR A 177 -6.78 4.38 -17.83
N ALA A 178 -5.81 4.46 -16.91
CA ALA A 178 -4.54 3.75 -16.97
C ALA A 178 -3.85 3.83 -18.35
N ILE A 179 -3.85 5.02 -18.96
CA ILE A 179 -3.29 5.25 -20.30
C ILE A 179 -1.78 4.98 -20.26
N PRO A 180 -1.22 4.15 -21.14
CA PRO A 180 0.21 3.90 -21.19
C PRO A 180 1.03 5.19 -21.36
N GLY A 181 2.04 5.38 -20.49
CA GLY A 181 2.89 6.56 -20.50
C GLY A 181 2.29 7.83 -19.85
N ASP A 182 1.02 7.81 -19.44
CA ASP A 182 0.41 8.91 -18.72
C ASP A 182 0.93 8.96 -17.26
N VAL A 183 1.50 10.08 -16.86
CA VAL A 183 2.03 10.27 -15.50
C VAL A 183 0.97 10.72 -14.50
N ARG A 184 -0.22 11.11 -14.96
CA ARG A 184 -1.34 11.50 -14.09
C ARG A 184 -1.84 10.30 -13.29
N ASP A 185 -2.27 10.57 -12.06
CA ASP A 185 -2.87 9.58 -11.16
C ASP A 185 -1.97 8.36 -10.93
N THR A 186 -0.66 8.59 -10.76
CA THR A 186 0.34 7.53 -10.61
C THR A 186 1.10 7.60 -9.29
N THR A 187 1.67 6.47 -8.93
CA THR A 187 2.65 6.29 -7.85
C THR A 187 3.75 5.34 -8.34
N SER A 188 4.76 5.08 -7.49
CA SER A 188 5.61 3.88 -7.60
C SER A 188 5.38 2.96 -6.39
N PRO A 189 5.62 1.64 -6.51
CA PRO A 189 5.50 0.72 -5.40
C PRO A 189 6.31 1.15 -4.16
N ALA A 190 7.55 1.60 -4.35
CA ALA A 190 8.43 2.06 -3.27
C ALA A 190 7.89 3.34 -2.60
N ALA A 191 7.41 4.31 -3.38
CA ALA A 191 6.83 5.54 -2.84
C ALA A 191 5.57 5.23 -2.02
N MET A 192 4.69 4.36 -2.54
CA MET A 192 3.47 3.96 -1.84
C MET A 192 3.78 3.22 -0.53
N VAL A 193 4.75 2.30 -0.51
CA VAL A 193 5.16 1.62 0.73
C VAL A 193 5.70 2.63 1.75
N GLY A 194 6.51 3.61 1.33
CA GLY A 194 7.00 4.68 2.18
C GLY A 194 5.87 5.56 2.75
N LEU A 195 4.90 5.92 1.92
CA LEU A 195 3.73 6.69 2.34
C LEU A 195 2.86 5.92 3.32
N LEU A 196 2.59 4.64 3.06
CA LEU A 196 1.85 3.77 3.96
C LEU A 196 2.56 3.54 5.30
N ASP A 197 3.89 3.47 5.31
CA ASP A 197 4.67 3.40 6.55
C ASP A 197 4.38 4.62 7.45
N ASN A 198 4.42 5.81 6.87
CA ASN A 198 4.07 7.04 7.59
C ASN A 198 2.62 7.08 8.09
N ILE A 199 1.67 6.64 7.25
CA ILE A 199 0.24 6.67 7.55
C ILE A 199 -0.14 5.60 8.59
N LEU A 200 0.27 4.34 8.37
CA LEU A 200 -0.24 3.19 9.12
C LEU A 200 0.63 2.82 10.33
N LEU A 201 1.88 3.24 10.36
CA LEU A 201 2.83 2.87 11.43
C LEU A 201 3.53 4.11 12.04
N GLY A 202 3.66 5.19 11.27
CA GLY A 202 4.36 6.41 11.64
C GLY A 202 3.48 7.41 12.40
N ARG A 203 3.72 8.71 12.14
CA ARG A 203 3.13 9.84 12.86
C ARG A 203 2.16 10.68 12.03
N ALA A 204 1.81 10.26 10.82
CA ALA A 204 0.88 11.01 9.97
C ALA A 204 -0.53 11.08 10.56
N LEU A 205 -0.90 10.14 11.43
CA LEU A 205 -2.21 10.06 12.07
C LEU A 205 -2.06 9.87 13.58
N SER A 206 -3.06 10.34 14.35
CA SER A 206 -3.23 9.93 15.74
C SER A 206 -3.41 8.41 15.85
N ALA A 207 -3.15 7.84 17.02
CA ALA A 207 -3.36 6.40 17.24
C ALA A 207 -4.81 5.97 16.97
N ARG A 208 -5.79 6.83 17.30
CA ARG A 208 -7.22 6.60 17.07
C ARG A 208 -7.55 6.58 15.57
N SER A 209 -7.10 7.57 14.82
CA SER A 209 -7.35 7.69 13.39
C SER A 209 -6.65 6.58 12.59
N ARG A 210 -5.42 6.25 12.97
CA ARG A 210 -4.67 5.12 12.40
C ARG A 210 -5.41 3.78 12.61
N ALA A 211 -5.85 3.49 13.84
CA ALA A 211 -6.62 2.28 14.13
C ALA A 211 -7.93 2.22 13.32
N ARG A 212 -8.60 3.37 13.15
CA ARG A 212 -9.82 3.48 12.35
C ARG A 212 -9.57 3.16 10.87
N LEU A 213 -8.52 3.74 10.28
CA LEU A 213 -8.16 3.47 8.88
C LEU A 213 -7.78 1.99 8.68
N ILE A 214 -6.95 1.44 9.56
CA ILE A 214 -6.59 0.01 9.51
C ILE A 214 -7.83 -0.86 9.63
N GLY A 215 -8.78 -0.54 10.51
CA GLY A 215 -10.06 -1.26 10.63
C GLY A 215 -10.83 -1.26 9.31
N TRP A 216 -11.03 -0.10 8.68
CA TRP A 216 -11.72 -0.02 7.38
C TRP A 216 -11.00 -0.83 6.30
N MET A 217 -9.67 -0.81 6.26
CA MET A 217 -8.90 -1.61 5.31
C MET A 217 -8.99 -3.13 5.60
N GLN A 218 -9.12 -3.54 6.87
CA GLN A 218 -9.35 -4.94 7.27
C GLN A 218 -10.73 -5.46 6.85
N ASP A 219 -11.74 -4.61 6.98
CA ASP A 219 -13.15 -4.93 6.67
C ASP A 219 -13.41 -4.99 5.15
N SER A 220 -12.44 -4.57 4.31
CA SER A 220 -12.63 -4.56 2.86
C SER A 220 -12.74 -5.97 2.28
N PRO A 221 -13.85 -6.31 1.58
CA PRO A 221 -14.00 -7.58 0.88
C PRO A 221 -13.30 -7.58 -0.49
N THR A 222 -12.85 -6.42 -0.98
CA THR A 222 -12.38 -6.28 -2.37
C THR A 222 -11.03 -6.98 -2.61
N GLY A 223 -10.24 -7.22 -1.56
CA GLY A 223 -8.92 -7.86 -1.62
C GLY A 223 -8.91 -9.37 -1.38
N LEU A 224 -10.07 -9.99 -1.08
CA LEU A 224 -10.16 -11.40 -0.66
C LEU A 224 -9.55 -12.39 -1.66
N LYS A 225 -9.57 -12.09 -2.96
CA LYS A 225 -9.05 -12.96 -4.03
C LYS A 225 -7.60 -12.61 -4.44
N ARG A 226 -7.05 -11.51 -3.94
CA ARG A 226 -5.74 -11.00 -4.32
C ARG A 226 -4.65 -11.45 -3.34
N VAL A 227 -3.76 -10.55 -2.93
CA VAL A 227 -2.63 -10.86 -2.02
C VAL A 227 -3.09 -11.66 -0.81
N ARG A 228 -4.22 -11.29 -0.22
CA ARG A 228 -4.82 -11.96 0.95
C ARG A 228 -5.04 -13.46 0.72
N ALA A 229 -5.49 -13.87 -0.47
CA ALA A 229 -5.74 -15.28 -0.82
C ALA A 229 -4.47 -16.15 -0.84
N GLY A 230 -3.30 -15.53 -0.89
CA GLY A 230 -2.03 -16.25 -0.92
C GLY A 230 -1.31 -16.34 0.43
N LEU A 231 -1.83 -15.67 1.45
CA LEU A 231 -1.20 -15.65 2.77
C LEU A 231 -1.58 -16.90 3.59
N PRO A 232 -0.71 -17.33 4.50
CA PRO A 232 -1.01 -18.44 5.41
C PRO A 232 -2.22 -18.16 6.31
N GLU A 233 -2.83 -19.21 6.80
CA GLU A 233 -3.85 -19.12 7.83
C GLU A 233 -3.33 -18.37 9.07
N GLY A 234 -4.21 -17.58 9.69
CA GLY A 234 -3.86 -16.73 10.85
C GLY A 234 -3.21 -15.40 10.50
N TRP A 235 -2.73 -15.20 9.27
CA TRP A 235 -2.26 -13.88 8.83
C TRP A 235 -3.46 -12.99 8.50
N ARG A 236 -3.40 -11.72 8.91
CA ARG A 236 -4.45 -10.74 8.65
C ARG A 236 -3.92 -9.61 7.78
N THR A 237 -4.78 -9.08 6.91
CA THR A 237 -4.44 -7.93 6.05
C THR A 237 -5.40 -6.79 6.29
N ALA A 238 -4.84 -5.58 6.29
CA ALA A 238 -5.54 -4.35 6.03
C ALA A 238 -5.13 -3.93 4.61
N ASP A 239 -6.03 -4.03 3.63
CA ASP A 239 -5.67 -3.76 2.24
C ASP A 239 -6.66 -2.84 1.53
N LYS A 240 -6.16 -2.14 0.50
CA LYS A 240 -6.97 -1.41 -0.46
C LYS A 240 -6.61 -1.85 -1.87
N THR A 241 -7.60 -2.27 -2.61
CA THR A 241 -7.46 -2.64 -4.03
C THR A 241 -7.63 -1.44 -4.96
N GLY A 242 -7.08 -1.57 -6.16
CA GLY A 242 -7.35 -0.71 -7.30
C GLY A 242 -7.63 -1.55 -8.55
N THR A 243 -8.55 -1.11 -9.39
CA THR A 243 -8.84 -1.74 -10.68
C THR A 243 -9.15 -0.64 -11.67
N GLY A 244 -8.63 -0.73 -12.87
CA GLY A 244 -8.81 0.25 -13.93
C GLY A 244 -8.75 -0.40 -15.31
N ASP A 245 -8.79 0.46 -16.32
CA ASP A 245 -8.63 0.06 -17.70
C ASP A 245 -7.24 -0.53 -17.96
N ASN A 246 -6.98 -0.92 -19.18
CA ASN A 246 -5.70 -1.47 -19.62
C ASN A 246 -5.19 -2.64 -18.74
N GLY A 247 -6.09 -3.54 -18.32
CA GLY A 247 -5.73 -4.71 -17.51
C GLY A 247 -5.09 -4.36 -16.15
N THR A 248 -5.43 -3.19 -15.58
CA THR A 248 -4.86 -2.73 -14.32
C THR A 248 -5.52 -3.39 -13.11
N ALA A 249 -4.69 -3.92 -12.21
CA ALA A 249 -5.10 -4.50 -10.95
C ALA A 249 -4.04 -4.27 -9.87
N ASN A 250 -4.41 -3.68 -8.74
CA ASN A 250 -3.49 -3.21 -7.72
C ASN A 250 -3.92 -3.64 -6.32
N VAL A 251 -2.96 -3.79 -5.41
CA VAL A 251 -3.18 -3.95 -3.97
C VAL A 251 -2.12 -3.19 -3.20
N VAL A 252 -2.54 -2.44 -2.21
CA VAL A 252 -1.65 -1.92 -1.15
C VAL A 252 -2.10 -2.51 0.17
N ALA A 253 -1.17 -2.96 1.01
CA ALA A 253 -1.50 -3.74 2.20
C ALA A 253 -0.55 -3.51 3.37
N LEU A 254 -1.12 -3.54 4.57
CA LEU A 254 -0.45 -3.82 5.82
C LEU A 254 -0.81 -5.26 6.22
N ILE A 255 0.19 -6.13 6.29
CA ILE A 255 0.02 -7.56 6.54
C ILE A 255 0.52 -7.87 7.95
N HIS A 256 -0.34 -8.39 8.80
CA HIS A 256 -0.03 -8.79 10.18
C HIS A 256 0.24 -10.28 10.24
N ARG A 257 1.43 -10.65 10.70
CA ARG A 257 1.78 -12.02 11.09
C ARG A 257 1.30 -12.28 12.52
N PRO A 258 0.98 -13.53 12.91
CA PRO A 258 0.55 -13.86 14.28
C PRO A 258 1.55 -13.44 15.37
N ASP A 259 2.84 -13.55 15.06
CA ASP A 259 3.98 -13.48 15.99
C ASP A 259 5.08 -12.53 15.53
N GLY A 260 4.77 -11.54 14.72
CA GLY A 260 5.78 -10.63 14.20
C GLY A 260 5.29 -9.22 13.92
N ALA A 261 6.24 -8.33 13.69
CA ALA A 261 5.93 -7.01 13.20
C ALA A 261 5.31 -7.08 11.80
N PRO A 262 4.48 -6.08 11.43
CA PRO A 262 3.77 -6.10 10.17
C PRO A 262 4.71 -5.99 8.96
N ILE A 263 4.20 -6.42 7.81
CA ILE A 263 4.81 -6.25 6.49
C ILE A 263 3.99 -5.22 5.73
N LEU A 264 4.66 -4.29 5.06
CA LEU A 264 4.05 -3.39 4.08
C LEU A 264 4.27 -3.95 2.68
N ALA A 265 3.24 -3.91 1.86
CA ALA A 265 3.30 -4.36 0.47
C ALA A 265 2.52 -3.42 -0.45
N ALA A 266 3.09 -3.15 -1.62
CA ALA A 266 2.42 -2.49 -2.73
C ALA A 266 2.65 -3.32 -3.99
N VAL A 267 1.56 -3.74 -4.62
CA VAL A 267 1.55 -4.56 -5.83
C VAL A 267 0.70 -3.86 -6.88
N TYR A 268 1.31 -3.53 -8.00
CA TYR A 268 0.71 -2.84 -9.13
C TYR A 268 0.89 -3.66 -10.40
N LEU A 269 -0.18 -3.87 -11.13
CA LEU A 269 -0.19 -4.52 -12.43
C LEU A 269 -0.92 -3.63 -13.42
N THR A 270 -0.35 -3.41 -14.60
CA THR A 270 -1.01 -2.68 -15.69
C THR A 270 -0.60 -3.24 -17.04
N GLY A 271 -1.38 -3.00 -18.09
CA GLY A 271 -1.11 -3.54 -19.44
C GLY A 271 -1.26 -5.06 -19.53
N SER A 272 -1.87 -5.72 -18.55
CA SER A 272 -2.02 -7.17 -18.56
C SER A 272 -3.13 -7.61 -19.52
N PRO A 273 -2.85 -8.54 -20.45
CA PRO A 273 -3.85 -9.13 -21.33
C PRO A 273 -4.72 -10.18 -20.61
N ALA A 274 -4.34 -10.56 -19.39
CA ALA A 274 -5.00 -11.63 -18.65
C ALA A 274 -6.42 -11.23 -18.21
N GLU A 275 -7.30 -12.22 -18.09
CA GLU A 275 -8.64 -12.05 -17.54
C GLU A 275 -8.60 -11.66 -16.04
N PRO A 276 -9.64 -11.00 -15.49
CA PRO A 276 -9.67 -10.55 -14.11
C PRO A 276 -9.32 -11.63 -13.08
N ALA A 277 -9.82 -12.85 -13.27
CA ALA A 277 -9.54 -13.97 -12.36
C ALA A 277 -8.06 -14.40 -12.38
N ALA A 278 -7.39 -14.32 -13.53
CA ALA A 278 -5.98 -14.64 -13.65
C ALA A 278 -5.11 -13.54 -13.00
N ARG A 279 -5.50 -12.27 -13.13
CA ARG A 279 -4.84 -11.16 -12.43
C ARG A 279 -4.98 -11.29 -10.90
N ASP A 280 -6.15 -11.69 -10.41
CA ASP A 280 -6.36 -11.98 -8.98
C ASP A 280 -5.48 -13.15 -8.52
N ALA A 281 -5.36 -14.22 -9.32
CA ALA A 281 -4.49 -15.38 -9.05
C ALA A 281 -3.00 -15.00 -9.01
N LEU A 282 -2.54 -14.11 -9.88
CA LEU A 282 -1.18 -13.54 -9.83
C LEU A 282 -0.93 -12.84 -8.49
N HIS A 283 -1.86 -12.00 -8.04
CA HIS A 283 -1.74 -11.35 -6.73
C HIS A 283 -1.68 -12.36 -5.58
N ALA A 284 -2.48 -13.42 -5.64
CA ALA A 284 -2.43 -14.50 -4.65
C ALA A 284 -1.07 -15.23 -4.66
N GLU A 285 -0.47 -15.42 -5.84
CA GLU A 285 0.87 -16.01 -5.95
C GLU A 285 1.94 -15.09 -5.33
N ILE A 286 1.81 -13.78 -5.50
CA ILE A 286 2.67 -12.79 -4.83
C ILE A 286 2.46 -12.85 -3.31
N GLY A 287 1.25 -13.02 -2.81
CA GLY A 287 0.97 -13.26 -1.39
C GLY A 287 1.72 -14.47 -0.84
N ARG A 288 1.71 -15.60 -1.57
CA ARG A 288 2.50 -16.80 -1.22
C ARG A 288 4.01 -16.53 -1.24
N LEU A 289 4.48 -15.72 -2.19
CA LEU A 289 5.89 -15.33 -2.25
C LEU A 289 6.30 -14.49 -1.03
N ILE A 290 5.47 -13.50 -0.64
CA ILE A 290 5.69 -12.69 0.57
C ILE A 290 5.85 -13.59 1.80
N ALA A 291 4.93 -14.53 2.00
CA ALA A 291 4.95 -15.43 3.14
C ALA A 291 6.20 -16.31 3.19
N ARG A 292 6.67 -16.81 2.03
CA ARG A 292 7.88 -17.63 1.94
C ARG A 292 9.17 -16.84 2.12
N SER A 293 9.22 -15.61 1.61
CA SER A 293 10.43 -14.78 1.66
C SER A 293 10.63 -14.06 3.00
N LEU A 294 9.55 -13.88 3.74
CA LEU A 294 9.53 -13.21 5.05
C LEU A 294 8.77 -14.08 6.06
N PRO A 295 9.26 -15.31 6.36
CA PRO A 295 8.62 -16.15 7.37
C PRO A 295 8.63 -15.43 8.72
N GLY A 296 7.68 -15.80 9.59
CA GLY A 296 7.70 -15.41 11.00
C GLY A 296 9.00 -15.83 11.69
N ALA A 297 9.33 -15.14 12.78
CA ALA A 297 10.51 -15.48 13.58
C ALA A 297 10.38 -16.85 14.24
#